data_51eaf70b1c1900c9abd9f2febf9b8b65
#
_entry.id   51eaf70b1c1900c9abd9f2febf9b8b65
#
_cell.length_a   1.000
_cell.length_b   1.000
_cell.length_c   1.000
_cell.angle_alpha   90.00
_cell.angle_beta   90.00
_cell.angle_gamma   90.00
#
_symmetry.space_group_name_H-M   'P 1'
#
loop_
_entity.id
_entity.type
_entity.pdbx_description
1 polymer ?
#
loop_
_entity_poly.entity_id
_entity_poly.type
_entity_poly.pdbx_seq_one_letter_code
_entity_poly.pdbx_strand_id
1 'polypeptide(L)'
;FCTVLALAKSSGYDCYALNINYQQRHSAELHYAKRLAEFYEVKEYKVVDIDLSWLSSSSLTNKSMDIPEIPSEGIPSTYVPARNTMMMTLALAWAETINCSDIFIGVNAIDYSGYPDCREEYIHSFEKMANLATKKGVEGSKISINAPLIRMNKAEIIKLGLEHNVDYSMTVSCYQPSKKGHACNKCDSCRLRREGFQKLGVKDPTLYM
;
A
#
# COMPACT_ATOMS: atom_id res chain seq x y z
N PHE A 1 1.29 -4.67 -0.37
CA PHE A 1 0.02 -4.74 0.37
C PHE A 1 -0.36 -6.19 0.68
N CYS A 2 -0.49 -7.07 -0.31
CA CYS A 2 -0.81 -8.47 -0.11
C CYS A 2 0.21 -9.19 0.79
N THR A 3 1.52 -8.97 0.57
CA THR A 3 2.60 -9.53 1.38
C THR A 3 2.46 -9.18 2.87
N VAL A 4 2.10 -7.93 3.19
CA VAL A 4 1.90 -7.50 4.59
C VAL A 4 0.70 -8.20 5.22
N LEU A 5 -0.39 -8.36 4.48
CA LEU A 5 -1.56 -9.09 4.99
C LEU A 5 -1.24 -10.57 5.23
N ALA A 6 -0.53 -11.21 4.29
CA ALA A 6 -0.09 -12.60 4.43
C ALA A 6 0.82 -12.77 5.66
N LEU A 7 1.76 -11.85 5.86
CA LEU A 7 2.67 -11.85 7.00
C LEU A 7 1.90 -11.69 8.33
N ALA A 8 0.97 -10.73 8.42
CA ALA A 8 0.17 -10.53 9.62
C ALA A 8 -0.68 -11.78 9.93
N LYS A 9 -1.34 -12.37 8.94
CA LYS A 9 -2.14 -13.60 9.11
C LYS A 9 -1.29 -14.78 9.56
N SER A 10 -0.11 -14.99 8.94
CA SER A 10 0.80 -16.09 9.34
C SER A 10 1.39 -15.87 10.73
N SER A 11 1.44 -14.64 11.20
CA SER A 11 1.85 -14.27 12.57
C SER A 11 0.72 -14.40 13.59
N GLY A 12 -0.47 -14.88 13.19
CA GLY A 12 -1.59 -15.15 14.09
C GLY A 12 -2.49 -13.95 14.38
N TYR A 13 -2.36 -12.84 13.65
CA TYR A 13 -3.23 -11.69 13.83
C TYR A 13 -4.64 -11.91 13.28
N ASP A 14 -5.64 -11.46 14.03
CA ASP A 14 -6.97 -11.19 13.52
C ASP A 14 -6.95 -9.89 12.72
N CYS A 15 -7.03 -10.00 11.40
CA CYS A 15 -6.85 -8.87 10.50
C CYS A 15 -8.17 -8.18 10.16
N TYR A 16 -8.15 -6.86 10.21
CA TYR A 16 -9.17 -5.95 9.69
C TYR A 16 -8.56 -5.17 8.52
N ALA A 17 -9.20 -5.16 7.37
CA ALA A 17 -8.62 -4.56 6.17
C ALA A 17 -9.33 -3.25 5.80
N LEU A 18 -8.59 -2.14 5.83
CA LEU A 18 -9.05 -0.84 5.38
C LEU A 18 -8.54 -0.57 3.97
N ASN A 19 -9.45 -0.28 3.07
CA ASN A 19 -9.15 0.23 1.75
C ASN A 19 -9.71 1.64 1.57
N ILE A 20 -9.01 2.47 0.82
CA ILE A 20 -9.40 3.87 0.63
C ILE A 20 -9.54 4.13 -0.86
N ASN A 21 -10.75 4.51 -1.25
CA ASN A 21 -11.05 5.02 -2.57
C ASN A 21 -10.87 6.54 -2.53
N TYR A 22 -9.78 7.04 -3.11
CA TYR A 22 -9.45 8.45 -3.12
C TYR A 22 -9.59 9.09 -4.50
N GLN A 23 -10.47 8.54 -5.33
CA GLN A 23 -10.70 8.96 -6.72
C GLN A 23 -9.46 8.75 -7.61
N GLN A 24 -8.65 7.70 -7.30
CA GLN A 24 -7.54 7.31 -8.15
C GLN A 24 -8.01 6.96 -9.57
N ARG A 25 -7.09 7.02 -10.53
CA ARG A 25 -7.38 6.85 -11.97
C ARG A 25 -8.17 5.59 -12.34
N HIS A 26 -8.10 4.53 -11.52
CA HIS A 26 -8.75 3.26 -11.79
C HIS A 26 -9.17 2.55 -10.50
N SER A 27 -10.22 1.76 -10.59
CA SER A 27 -10.79 0.98 -9.47
C SER A 27 -10.26 -0.45 -9.37
N ALA A 28 -9.34 -0.87 -10.24
CA ALA A 28 -8.84 -2.25 -10.26
C ALA A 28 -8.24 -2.66 -8.90
N GLU A 29 -7.51 -1.76 -8.22
CA GLU A 29 -6.95 -2.01 -6.89
C GLU A 29 -8.02 -2.37 -5.86
N LEU A 30 -9.18 -1.70 -5.90
CA LEU A 30 -10.29 -1.98 -4.98
C LEU A 30 -10.85 -3.38 -5.17
N HIS A 31 -10.98 -3.80 -6.44
CA HIS A 31 -11.44 -5.14 -6.77
C HIS A 31 -10.47 -6.23 -6.28
N TYR A 32 -9.17 -6.06 -6.56
CA TYR A 32 -8.15 -7.01 -6.09
C TYR A 32 -8.04 -7.02 -4.56
N ALA A 33 -8.13 -5.86 -3.90
CA ALA A 33 -8.09 -5.77 -2.45
C ALA A 33 -9.26 -6.50 -1.79
N LYS A 34 -10.48 -6.40 -2.35
CA LYS A 34 -11.64 -7.14 -1.86
C LYS A 34 -11.43 -8.65 -1.98
N ARG A 35 -10.99 -9.14 -3.14
CA ARG A 35 -10.69 -10.56 -3.34
C ARG A 35 -9.62 -11.09 -2.38
N LEU A 36 -8.58 -10.29 -2.11
CA LEU A 36 -7.56 -10.66 -1.15
C LEU A 36 -8.10 -10.69 0.29
N ALA A 37 -8.96 -9.74 0.66
CA ALA A 37 -9.60 -9.73 1.96
C ALA A 37 -10.47 -10.99 2.18
N GLU A 38 -11.22 -11.40 1.16
CA GLU A 38 -12.00 -12.64 1.16
C GLU A 38 -11.10 -13.88 1.26
N PHE A 39 -10.04 -13.95 0.43
CA PHE A 39 -9.10 -15.08 0.40
C PHE A 39 -8.37 -15.28 1.74
N TYR A 40 -7.95 -14.19 2.38
CA TYR A 40 -7.28 -14.23 3.68
C TYR A 40 -8.25 -14.24 4.87
N GLU A 41 -9.56 -14.31 4.63
CA GLU A 41 -10.60 -14.35 5.67
C GLU A 41 -10.38 -13.28 6.75
N VAL A 42 -10.27 -12.01 6.32
CA VAL A 42 -10.17 -10.91 7.27
C VAL A 42 -11.49 -10.76 8.05
N LYS A 43 -11.41 -10.33 9.29
CA LYS A 43 -12.60 -10.17 10.17
C LYS A 43 -13.59 -9.14 9.63
N GLU A 44 -13.08 -8.05 9.08
CA GLU A 44 -13.87 -7.02 8.42
C GLU A 44 -13.05 -6.39 7.30
N TYR A 45 -13.70 -6.14 6.17
CA TYR A 45 -13.17 -5.36 5.05
C TYR A 45 -13.99 -4.07 4.91
N LYS A 46 -13.33 -2.94 5.06
CA LYS A 46 -13.96 -1.62 4.96
C LYS A 46 -13.38 -0.81 3.82
N VAL A 47 -14.24 -0.16 3.06
CA VAL A 47 -13.85 0.85 2.06
C VAL A 47 -14.31 2.21 2.54
N VAL A 48 -13.41 3.18 2.53
CA VAL A 48 -13.70 4.58 2.84
C VAL A 48 -13.50 5.39 1.57
N ASP A 49 -14.52 6.14 1.18
CA ASP A 49 -14.46 7.06 0.05
C ASP A 49 -14.03 8.45 0.53
N ILE A 50 -12.95 8.98 -0.07
CA ILE A 50 -12.50 10.35 0.12
C ILE A 50 -12.26 10.99 -1.24
N ASP A 51 -12.65 12.23 -1.43
CA ASP A 51 -12.37 12.93 -2.67
C ASP A 51 -11.05 13.71 -2.54
N LEU A 52 -10.00 13.22 -3.22
CA LEU A 52 -8.72 13.89 -3.35
C LEU A 52 -8.50 14.46 -4.77
N SER A 53 -9.54 14.56 -5.61
CA SER A 53 -9.42 15.09 -6.98
C SER A 53 -8.97 16.54 -7.03
N TRP A 54 -9.22 17.30 -5.96
CA TRP A 54 -8.76 18.68 -5.81
C TRP A 54 -7.23 18.79 -5.59
N LEU A 55 -6.55 17.71 -5.23
CA LEU A 55 -5.08 17.63 -5.18
C LEU A 55 -4.54 17.41 -6.61
N SER A 56 -4.49 18.49 -7.38
CA SER A 56 -4.18 18.46 -8.82
C SER A 56 -2.68 18.30 -9.14
N SER A 57 -1.80 18.25 -8.15
CA SER A 57 -0.34 18.19 -8.33
C SER A 57 0.20 16.79 -8.65
N SER A 58 -0.62 15.75 -8.56
CA SER A 58 -0.19 14.37 -8.82
C SER A 58 -0.81 13.79 -10.09
N SER A 59 -0.02 13.11 -10.89
CA SER A 59 -0.49 12.34 -12.05
C SER A 59 -1.40 11.16 -11.68
N LEU A 60 -1.50 10.77 -10.41
CA LEU A 60 -2.44 9.74 -9.95
C LEU A 60 -3.83 10.28 -9.62
N THR A 61 -3.98 11.56 -9.35
CA THR A 61 -5.27 12.24 -9.06
C THR A 61 -5.71 13.16 -10.20
N ASN A 62 -4.76 13.77 -10.90
CA ASN A 62 -5.02 14.66 -12.04
C ASN A 62 -4.98 13.88 -13.36
N LYS A 63 -6.15 13.69 -13.98
CA LYS A 63 -6.29 12.95 -15.25
C LYS A 63 -5.69 13.69 -16.48
N SER A 64 -5.41 14.99 -16.38
CA SER A 64 -4.76 15.76 -17.46
C SER A 64 -3.23 15.58 -17.47
N MET A 65 -2.63 15.01 -16.44
CA MET A 65 -1.21 14.73 -16.37
C MET A 65 -0.92 13.30 -16.84
N ASP A 66 0.13 13.13 -17.64
CA ASP A 66 0.58 11.81 -18.04
C ASP A 66 1.30 11.09 -16.88
N ILE A 67 1.16 9.76 -16.85
CA ILE A 67 1.92 8.93 -15.94
C ILE A 67 3.31 8.72 -16.54
N PRO A 68 4.40 9.06 -15.83
CA PRO A 68 5.74 8.91 -16.35
C PRO A 68 6.08 7.43 -16.62
N GLU A 69 6.69 7.18 -17.77
CA GLU A 69 7.22 5.87 -18.16
C GLU A 69 8.70 5.71 -17.76
N ILE A 70 9.37 6.81 -17.46
CA ILE A 70 10.79 6.86 -17.08
C ILE A 70 10.90 7.34 -15.63
N PRO A 71 11.78 6.74 -14.81
CA PRO A 71 12.03 7.22 -13.47
C PRO A 71 12.48 8.69 -13.48
N SER A 72 11.94 9.48 -12.54
CA SER A 72 12.34 10.87 -12.34
C SER A 72 13.30 10.99 -11.16
N GLU A 73 14.20 11.97 -11.21
CA GLU A 73 14.99 12.35 -10.04
C GLU A 73 14.10 13.11 -9.03
N GLY A 74 14.36 12.89 -7.74
CA GLY A 74 13.64 13.55 -6.65
C GLY A 74 12.22 13.01 -6.42
N ILE A 75 11.29 13.90 -6.06
CA ILE A 75 9.89 13.53 -5.79
C ILE A 75 9.15 13.35 -7.11
N PRO A 76 8.66 12.13 -7.44
CA PRO A 76 8.03 11.88 -8.73
C PRO A 76 6.64 12.53 -8.83
N SER A 77 6.18 12.81 -10.06
CA SER A 77 4.83 13.36 -10.32
C SER A 77 3.69 12.44 -9.87
N THR A 78 3.98 11.17 -9.59
CA THR A 78 3.03 10.20 -9.02
C THR A 78 2.86 10.33 -7.50
N TYR A 79 3.63 11.18 -6.84
CA TYR A 79 3.42 11.48 -5.43
C TYR A 79 2.11 12.24 -5.22
N VAL A 80 1.22 11.69 -4.42
CA VAL A 80 0.01 12.37 -3.95
C VAL A 80 0.33 12.98 -2.59
N PRO A 81 0.29 14.31 -2.43
CA PRO A 81 0.69 14.97 -1.19
C PRO A 81 0.01 14.41 0.05
N ALA A 82 0.81 13.99 1.03
CA ALA A 82 0.37 13.46 2.33
C ALA A 82 -0.64 12.29 2.24
N ARG A 83 -0.68 11.55 1.13
CA ARG A 83 -1.65 10.45 0.96
C ARG A 83 -1.54 9.39 2.06
N ASN A 84 -0.32 8.94 2.37
CA ASN A 84 -0.13 7.94 3.42
C ASN A 84 -0.49 8.50 4.80
N THR A 85 -0.28 9.79 5.06
CA THR A 85 -0.73 10.46 6.29
C THR A 85 -2.25 10.37 6.44
N MET A 86 -3.00 10.71 5.40
CA MET A 86 -4.47 10.61 5.41
C MET A 86 -4.93 9.16 5.62
N MET A 87 -4.34 8.21 4.89
CA MET A 87 -4.67 6.79 5.01
C MET A 87 -4.38 6.26 6.42
N MET A 88 -3.23 6.60 6.99
CA MET A 88 -2.86 6.17 8.35
C MET A 88 -3.73 6.83 9.42
N THR A 89 -4.16 8.07 9.23
CA THR A 89 -5.08 8.74 10.15
C THR A 89 -6.45 8.06 10.19
N LEU A 90 -6.99 7.67 9.03
CA LEU A 90 -8.24 6.90 8.96
C LEU A 90 -8.09 5.51 9.59
N ALA A 91 -6.96 4.85 9.33
CA ALA A 91 -6.65 3.56 9.96
C ALA A 91 -6.53 3.69 11.49
N LEU A 92 -5.91 4.76 11.99
CA LEU A 92 -5.77 5.05 13.41
C LEU A 92 -7.14 5.23 14.10
N ALA A 93 -8.00 6.04 13.49
CA ALA A 93 -9.35 6.28 14.02
C ALA A 93 -10.19 4.99 14.06
N TRP A 94 -10.08 4.17 13.02
CA TRP A 94 -10.78 2.89 12.98
C TRP A 94 -10.18 1.88 13.96
N ALA A 95 -8.86 1.77 14.06
CA ALA A 95 -8.18 0.90 15.01
C ALA A 95 -8.58 1.19 16.45
N GLU A 96 -8.67 2.47 16.82
CA GLU A 96 -9.14 2.89 18.13
C GLU A 96 -10.61 2.47 18.37
N THR A 97 -11.49 2.65 17.36
CA THR A 97 -12.89 2.28 17.42
C THR A 97 -13.13 0.78 17.67
N ILE A 98 -12.31 -0.07 17.01
CA ILE A 98 -12.41 -1.54 17.13
C ILE A 98 -11.43 -2.12 18.16
N ASN A 99 -10.81 -1.27 18.96
CA ASN A 99 -9.86 -1.62 20.01
C ASN A 99 -8.62 -2.40 19.52
N CYS A 100 -8.17 -2.17 18.29
CA CYS A 100 -6.91 -2.70 17.78
C CYS A 100 -5.71 -1.89 18.29
N SER A 101 -4.56 -2.55 18.43
CA SER A 101 -3.32 -1.91 18.86
C SER A 101 -2.25 -1.88 17.78
N ASP A 102 -2.39 -2.68 16.74
CA ASP A 102 -1.41 -2.82 15.68
C ASP A 102 -1.99 -2.37 14.34
N ILE A 103 -1.31 -1.45 13.68
CA ILE A 103 -1.62 -0.99 12.33
C ILE A 103 -0.49 -1.43 11.42
N PHE A 104 -0.79 -2.24 10.41
CA PHE A 104 0.17 -2.72 9.42
C PHE A 104 0.06 -1.90 8.14
N ILE A 105 1.20 -1.44 7.63
CA ILE A 105 1.29 -0.67 6.39
C ILE A 105 2.33 -1.26 5.44
N GLY A 106 2.06 -1.17 4.14
CA GLY A 106 2.93 -1.74 3.09
C GLY A 106 3.85 -0.71 2.44
N VAL A 107 4.30 0.29 3.18
CA VAL A 107 5.27 1.26 2.68
C VAL A 107 6.63 0.64 2.47
N ASN A 108 7.34 1.15 1.47
CA ASN A 108 8.68 0.72 1.09
C ASN A 108 9.51 1.97 0.79
N ALA A 109 10.64 2.14 1.47
CA ALA A 109 11.52 3.28 1.31
C ALA A 109 12.61 3.07 0.24
N ILE A 110 12.91 1.83 -0.13
CA ILE A 110 14.00 1.49 -1.06
C ILE A 110 13.57 1.77 -2.51
N ASP A 111 12.43 1.24 -2.93
CA ASP A 111 11.93 1.40 -4.31
C ASP A 111 11.29 2.78 -4.53
N TYR A 112 10.78 3.41 -3.47
CA TYR A 112 10.03 4.67 -3.49
C TYR A 112 10.68 5.73 -2.60
N SER A 113 12.00 5.84 -2.64
CA SER A 113 12.78 6.81 -1.83
C SER A 113 12.37 8.27 -2.05
N GLY A 114 11.77 8.58 -3.20
CA GLY A 114 11.22 9.91 -3.50
C GLY A 114 9.91 10.27 -2.78
N TYR A 115 9.26 9.33 -2.08
CA TYR A 115 8.02 9.63 -1.36
C TYR A 115 8.30 9.99 0.11
N PRO A 116 8.10 11.27 0.51
CA PRO A 116 8.42 11.71 1.87
C PRO A 116 7.69 10.93 2.97
N ASP A 117 6.46 10.49 2.68
CA ASP A 117 5.57 9.77 3.60
C ASP A 117 5.74 8.24 3.55
N CYS A 118 6.84 7.75 2.96
CA CYS A 118 7.27 6.35 3.01
C CYS A 118 8.55 6.13 3.83
N ARG A 119 9.15 7.21 4.37
CA ARG A 119 10.43 7.13 5.10
C ARG A 119 10.24 6.62 6.53
N GLU A 120 11.24 5.95 7.05
CA GLU A 120 11.20 5.34 8.38
C GLU A 120 11.02 6.38 9.50
N GLU A 121 11.69 7.53 9.40
CA GLU A 121 11.57 8.62 10.37
C GLU A 121 10.15 9.19 10.41
N TYR A 122 9.48 9.23 9.26
CA TYR A 122 8.10 9.64 9.17
C TYR A 122 7.18 8.65 9.90
N ILE A 123 7.35 7.34 9.65
CA ILE A 123 6.56 6.29 10.30
C ILE A 123 6.72 6.33 11.82
N HIS A 124 7.92 6.44 12.33
CA HIS A 124 8.19 6.58 13.76
C HIS A 124 7.59 7.86 14.36
N SER A 125 7.61 8.96 13.60
CA SER A 125 7.00 10.22 14.06
C SER A 125 5.48 10.11 14.09
N PHE A 126 4.87 9.43 13.13
CA PHE A 126 3.44 9.15 13.12
C PHE A 126 3.04 8.27 14.30
N GLU A 127 3.79 7.21 14.62
CA GLU A 127 3.53 6.36 15.79
C GLU A 127 3.56 7.18 17.09
N LYS A 128 4.55 8.06 17.25
CA LYS A 128 4.60 8.97 18.42
C LYS A 128 3.37 9.86 18.50
N MET A 129 3.00 10.48 17.39
CA MET A 129 1.80 11.32 17.31
C MET A 129 0.54 10.50 17.63
N ALA A 130 0.38 9.32 17.10
CA ALA A 130 -0.76 8.43 17.34
C ALA A 130 -0.95 8.14 18.85
N ASN A 131 0.14 7.88 19.56
CA ASN A 131 0.10 7.60 20.99
C ASN A 131 -0.14 8.86 21.88
N LEU A 132 0.08 10.05 21.35
CA LEU A 132 -0.27 11.30 22.00
C LEU A 132 -1.71 11.74 21.72
N ALA A 133 -2.25 11.38 20.55
CA ALA A 133 -3.50 11.92 20.03
C ALA A 133 -4.71 11.00 20.24
N THR A 134 -4.52 9.79 20.75
CA THR A 134 -5.60 8.82 20.94
C THR A 134 -5.90 8.58 22.43
N LYS A 135 -7.16 8.26 22.73
CA LYS A 135 -7.58 7.86 24.07
C LYS A 135 -6.75 6.69 24.57
N LYS A 136 -6.57 5.68 23.71
CA LYS A 136 -5.80 4.46 24.00
C LYS A 136 -4.35 4.78 24.40
N GLY A 137 -3.69 5.67 23.67
CA GLY A 137 -2.32 6.12 23.98
C GLY A 137 -2.23 6.88 25.30
N VAL A 138 -3.17 7.78 25.58
CA VAL A 138 -3.23 8.56 26.82
C VAL A 138 -3.54 7.69 28.03
N GLU A 139 -4.33 6.63 27.87
CA GLU A 139 -4.66 5.67 28.93
C GLU A 139 -3.57 4.62 29.17
N GLY A 140 -2.40 4.75 28.52
CA GLY A 140 -1.23 3.91 28.76
C GLY A 140 -1.18 2.62 27.90
N SER A 141 -2.11 2.45 26.96
CA SER A 141 -2.04 1.38 25.98
C SER A 141 -1.31 1.88 24.73
N LYS A 142 -0.39 1.05 24.19
CA LYS A 142 0.40 1.44 23.02
C LYS A 142 -0.32 1.09 21.72
N ILE A 143 -0.31 2.04 20.75
CA ILE A 143 -0.59 1.78 19.34
C ILE A 143 0.75 1.67 18.62
N SER A 144 0.93 0.60 17.82
CA SER A 144 2.13 0.34 17.05
C SER A 144 1.84 0.45 15.55
N ILE A 145 2.74 1.12 14.83
CA ILE A 145 2.70 1.22 13.36
C ILE A 145 3.74 0.27 12.78
N ASN A 146 3.28 -0.85 12.24
CA ASN A 146 4.12 -1.91 11.71
C ASN A 146 4.35 -1.73 10.21
N ALA A 147 5.58 -1.46 9.80
CA ALA A 147 6.00 -1.30 8.41
C ALA A 147 7.05 -2.37 8.02
N PRO A 148 6.67 -3.67 7.94
CA PRO A 148 7.63 -4.77 7.83
C PRO A 148 8.44 -4.77 6.53
N LEU A 149 7.98 -4.05 5.49
CA LEU A 149 8.62 -4.01 4.18
C LEU A 149 9.50 -2.78 3.97
N ILE A 150 9.63 -1.90 4.97
CA ILE A 150 10.19 -0.55 4.79
C ILE A 150 11.62 -0.54 4.23
N ARG A 151 12.44 -1.51 4.61
CA ARG A 151 13.84 -1.65 4.21
C ARG A 151 14.08 -2.71 3.12
N MET A 152 13.02 -3.25 2.51
CA MET A 152 13.11 -4.31 1.51
C MET A 152 13.00 -3.75 0.09
N ASN A 153 13.80 -4.26 -0.84
CA ASN A 153 13.58 -4.03 -2.27
C ASN A 153 12.46 -4.94 -2.82
N LYS A 154 12.02 -4.69 -4.04
CA LYS A 154 10.88 -5.41 -4.64
C LYS A 154 11.10 -6.92 -4.72
N ALA A 155 12.32 -7.38 -5.00
CA ALA A 155 12.63 -8.80 -5.03
C ALA A 155 12.50 -9.44 -3.64
N GLU A 156 13.03 -8.78 -2.61
CA GLU A 156 12.91 -9.26 -1.22
C GLU A 156 11.45 -9.31 -0.76
N ILE A 157 10.63 -8.32 -1.12
CA ILE A 157 9.19 -8.30 -0.84
C ILE A 157 8.48 -9.46 -1.53
N ILE A 158 8.79 -9.73 -2.80
CA ILE A 158 8.21 -10.85 -3.54
C ILE A 158 8.64 -12.18 -2.93
N LYS A 159 9.92 -12.34 -2.61
CA LYS A 159 10.45 -13.53 -1.96
C LYS A 159 9.72 -13.81 -0.65
N LEU A 160 9.64 -12.82 0.23
CA LEU A 160 8.91 -12.91 1.50
C LEU A 160 7.45 -13.31 1.28
N GLY A 161 6.79 -12.72 0.28
CA GLY A 161 5.41 -13.08 -0.04
C GLY A 161 5.26 -14.53 -0.50
N LEU A 162 6.18 -15.04 -1.33
CA LEU A 162 6.18 -16.44 -1.76
C LEU A 162 6.39 -17.39 -0.57
N GLU A 163 7.27 -17.05 0.36
CA GLU A 163 7.50 -17.80 1.62
C GLU A 163 6.23 -17.85 2.49
N HIS A 164 5.35 -16.85 2.39
CA HIS A 164 4.06 -16.78 3.06
C HIS A 164 2.87 -17.17 2.15
N ASN A 165 3.12 -17.93 1.07
CA ASN A 165 2.12 -18.46 0.14
C ASN A 165 1.25 -17.38 -0.53
N VAL A 166 1.80 -16.20 -0.81
CA VAL A 166 1.09 -15.16 -1.56
C VAL A 166 0.93 -15.59 -3.01
N ASP A 167 -0.31 -15.68 -3.46
CA ASP A 167 -0.64 -15.80 -4.88
C ASP A 167 -0.61 -14.43 -5.55
N TYR A 168 0.52 -14.11 -6.20
CA TYR A 168 0.69 -12.84 -6.90
C TYR A 168 -0.17 -12.69 -8.17
N SER A 169 -0.86 -13.74 -8.64
CA SER A 169 -1.85 -13.62 -9.71
C SER A 169 -3.10 -12.85 -9.26
N MET A 170 -3.34 -12.81 -7.95
CA MET A 170 -4.41 -12.04 -7.33
C MET A 170 -4.04 -10.57 -7.09
N THR A 171 -2.91 -10.10 -7.63
CA THR A 171 -2.41 -8.74 -7.39
C THR A 171 -2.10 -8.02 -8.69
N VAL A 172 -2.28 -6.71 -8.71
CA VAL A 172 -1.84 -5.84 -9.79
C VAL A 172 -1.00 -4.68 -9.22
N SER A 173 0.13 -4.40 -9.85
CA SER A 173 0.96 -3.23 -9.56
C SER A 173 1.06 -2.40 -10.83
N CYS A 174 0.10 -1.49 -11.04
CA CYS A 174 0.05 -0.67 -12.24
C CYS A 174 -0.70 0.63 -11.94
N TYR A 175 -0.14 1.76 -12.38
CA TYR A 175 -0.78 3.08 -12.21
C TYR A 175 -1.90 3.33 -13.22
N GLN A 176 -1.95 2.57 -14.32
CA GLN A 176 -2.93 2.72 -15.40
C GLN A 176 -3.30 1.37 -16.03
N PRO A 177 -3.89 0.44 -15.27
CA PRO A 177 -4.33 -0.84 -15.83
C PRO A 177 -5.46 -0.62 -16.84
N SER A 178 -5.62 -1.58 -17.77
CA SER A 178 -6.77 -1.60 -18.67
C SER A 178 -8.09 -1.77 -17.90
N LYS A 179 -9.22 -1.57 -18.58
CA LYS A 179 -10.55 -1.86 -18.00
C LYS A 179 -10.73 -3.32 -17.57
N LYS A 180 -9.94 -4.24 -18.15
CA LYS A 180 -9.92 -5.67 -17.79
C LYS A 180 -8.95 -5.98 -16.62
N GLY A 181 -8.26 -4.98 -16.07
CA GLY A 181 -7.28 -5.14 -14.99
C GLY A 181 -5.88 -5.55 -15.46
N HIS A 182 -5.61 -5.62 -16.76
CA HIS A 182 -4.27 -5.93 -17.28
C HIS A 182 -3.32 -4.75 -17.06
N ALA A 183 -2.11 -5.01 -16.59
CA ALA A 183 -1.10 -4.01 -16.32
C ALA A 183 -0.54 -3.38 -17.60
N CYS A 184 -0.22 -2.08 -17.58
CA CYS A 184 0.22 -1.33 -18.78
C CYS A 184 1.60 -1.71 -19.30
N ASN A 185 2.40 -2.43 -18.52
CA ASN A 185 3.77 -2.83 -18.85
C ASN A 185 4.81 -1.70 -19.01
N LYS A 186 4.44 -0.44 -18.78
CA LYS A 186 5.26 0.74 -19.07
C LYS A 186 5.60 1.56 -17.82
N CYS A 187 4.63 1.79 -16.93
CA CYS A 187 4.82 2.65 -15.77
C CYS A 187 5.86 2.07 -14.79
N ASP A 188 6.40 2.93 -13.95
CA ASP A 188 7.44 2.59 -12.98
C ASP A 188 7.06 1.42 -12.06
N SER A 189 5.81 1.39 -11.60
CA SER A 189 5.32 0.28 -10.76
C SER A 189 5.32 -1.07 -11.49
N CYS A 190 5.01 -1.11 -12.81
CA CYS A 190 5.14 -2.31 -13.62
C CYS A 190 6.60 -2.72 -13.80
N ARG A 191 7.48 -1.74 -14.04
CA ARG A 191 8.93 -1.97 -14.20
C ARG A 191 9.51 -2.61 -12.94
N LEU A 192 9.32 -1.98 -11.78
CA LEU A 192 9.82 -2.47 -10.49
C LEU A 192 9.30 -3.89 -10.18
N ARG A 193 8.03 -4.17 -10.49
CA ARG A 193 7.47 -5.50 -10.30
C ARG A 193 8.17 -6.54 -11.17
N ARG A 194 8.29 -6.31 -12.48
CA ARG A 194 8.97 -7.24 -13.40
C ARG A 194 10.42 -7.49 -13.00
N GLU A 195 11.17 -6.42 -12.72
CA GLU A 195 12.56 -6.51 -12.26
C GLU A 195 12.68 -7.33 -10.98
N GLY A 196 11.75 -7.16 -10.04
CA GLY A 196 11.69 -7.94 -8.81
C GLY A 196 11.52 -9.43 -9.06
N PHE A 197 10.57 -9.83 -9.91
CA PHE A 197 10.36 -11.23 -10.29
C PHE A 197 11.54 -11.79 -11.09
N GLN A 198 12.06 -11.02 -12.04
CA GLN A 198 13.22 -11.41 -12.85
C GLN A 198 14.47 -11.66 -11.99
N LYS A 199 14.72 -10.79 -11.01
CA LYS A 199 15.84 -10.92 -10.07
C LYS A 199 15.79 -12.19 -9.23
N LEU A 200 14.57 -12.68 -8.96
CA LEU A 200 14.35 -13.94 -8.25
C LEU A 200 14.38 -15.18 -9.17
N GLY A 201 14.39 -15.01 -10.49
CA GLY A 201 14.25 -16.11 -11.44
C GLY A 201 12.86 -16.76 -11.45
N VAL A 202 11.82 -16.04 -10.94
CA VAL A 202 10.44 -16.52 -10.86
C VAL A 202 9.59 -15.80 -11.89
N LYS A 203 8.66 -16.53 -12.54
CA LYS A 203 7.75 -15.94 -13.52
C LYS A 203 6.75 -15.01 -12.83
N ASP A 204 6.62 -13.78 -13.32
CA ASP A 204 5.55 -12.87 -12.90
C ASP A 204 4.20 -13.35 -13.46
N PRO A 205 3.20 -13.64 -12.62
CA PRO A 205 1.89 -14.09 -13.07
C PRO A 205 0.98 -12.96 -13.57
N THR A 206 1.45 -11.69 -13.57
CA THR A 206 0.66 -10.54 -14.01
C THR A 206 0.32 -10.64 -15.49
N LEU A 207 -0.93 -10.33 -15.82
CA LEU A 207 -1.36 -10.14 -17.21
C LEU A 207 -1.03 -8.71 -17.65
N TYR A 208 -0.15 -8.61 -18.64
CA TYR A 208 0.23 -7.33 -19.23
C TYR A 208 -0.55 -7.07 -20.53
N MET A 209 -0.71 -5.77 -20.90
CA MET A 209 -1.25 -5.36 -22.19
C MET A 209 -0.26 -5.58 -23.32
#